data_c0859615198520a1eae74fd87e1eff27
#
_entry.id   c0859615198520a1eae74fd87e1eff27
#
_cell.length_a   1.000
_cell.length_b   1.000
_cell.length_c   1.000
_cell.angle_alpha   90.00
_cell.angle_beta   90.00
_cell.angle_gamma   90.00
#
_symmetry.space_group_name_H-M   'P 1'
#
loop_
_entity.id
_entity.type
_entity.pdbx_description
1 polymer ?
#
loop_
_entity_poly.entity_id
_entity_poly.type
_entity_poly.pdbx_seq_one_letter_code
_entity_poly.pdbx_strand_id
1 'polypeptide(L)'
;MEPQKHLAGPVTGQIEELSKGIQALEETLARFKALDSNFHEMQYLIYSYVEKIKEGLVLIQDEMVIWANRAGCDILGYQLEEVINKSAIELAHPKYRRQLAARFAMVQAGDEIPAGVLWPFLTKTREIKYVRPFSYRVMYMGRPAIMSFFYDVTEDKKLQEELSMRSEMLDLVSDSVFLIDMVGNIKYVNKAVCQSLGYTQDEITNMSVIDINPDELKRKAEIRVKTVSSEKEGRFKTVHVRKNGSRMPVDVRIKVIKRGDQQFILGVVREIIPEGIQEI
;
A
#
# COMPACT_ATOMS: atom_id res chain seq x y z
N MET A 1 -21.24 96.83 -31.83
CA MET A 1 -21.06 95.44 -32.26
C MET A 1 -20.06 94.83 -31.33
N GLU A 2 -20.52 94.16 -30.26
CA GLU A 2 -19.70 93.36 -29.37
C GLU A 2 -19.76 91.91 -29.80
N PRO A 3 -18.65 91.19 -29.83
CA PRO A 3 -18.65 89.78 -30.20
C PRO A 3 -19.01 88.91 -28.98
N GLN A 4 -19.87 87.98 -29.22
CA GLN A 4 -20.25 86.87 -28.29
C GLN A 4 -19.03 86.08 -27.78
N LYS A 5 -18.77 86.19 -26.48
CA LYS A 5 -17.78 85.36 -25.76
C LYS A 5 -18.42 84.16 -25.17
N HIS A 6 -18.01 83.00 -25.66
CA HIS A 6 -17.82 81.71 -25.01
C HIS A 6 -18.86 81.14 -24.03
N LEU A 7 -19.62 80.21 -24.54
CA LEU A 7 -20.31 79.17 -23.80
C LEU A 7 -19.66 77.74 -24.02
N ALA A 8 -18.33 77.70 -24.17
CA ALA A 8 -17.63 76.41 -24.45
C ALA A 8 -16.89 75.77 -23.23
N GLY A 9 -16.79 76.52 -22.11
CA GLY A 9 -15.96 76.01 -20.96
C GLY A 9 -16.52 74.89 -20.12
N PRO A 10 -17.81 74.83 -19.75
CA PRO A 10 -18.32 73.74 -18.85
C PRO A 10 -18.53 72.45 -19.55
N VAL A 11 -18.85 72.41 -20.84
CA VAL A 11 -19.14 71.14 -21.58
C VAL A 11 -17.87 70.37 -21.88
N THR A 12 -16.74 71.00 -22.12
CA THR A 12 -15.45 70.36 -22.39
C THR A 12 -14.90 69.63 -21.15
N GLY A 13 -15.06 70.20 -19.95
CA GLY A 13 -14.66 69.58 -18.68
C GLY A 13 -15.49 68.32 -18.34
N GLN A 14 -16.78 68.35 -18.60
CA GLN A 14 -17.68 67.22 -18.41
C GLN A 14 -17.36 66.07 -19.40
N ILE A 15 -16.97 66.33 -20.63
CA ILE A 15 -16.59 65.40 -21.64
C ILE A 15 -15.25 64.68 -21.21
N GLU A 16 -14.28 65.46 -20.70
CA GLU A 16 -13.02 64.90 -20.20
C GLU A 16 -13.22 64.00 -18.97
N GLU A 17 -14.12 64.38 -18.07
CA GLU A 17 -14.42 63.59 -16.88
C GLU A 17 -15.17 62.29 -17.24
N LEU A 18 -16.11 62.32 -18.16
CA LEU A 18 -16.76 61.17 -18.73
C LEU A 18 -15.78 60.25 -19.48
N SER A 19 -14.84 60.79 -20.24
CA SER A 19 -13.81 60.02 -20.94
C SER A 19 -12.91 59.27 -19.97
N LYS A 20 -12.46 59.88 -18.85
CA LYS A 20 -11.67 59.23 -17.78
C LYS A 20 -12.48 58.13 -17.07
N GLY A 21 -13.79 58.37 -16.84
CA GLY A 21 -14.67 57.37 -16.26
C GLY A 21 -14.83 56.12 -17.15
N ILE A 22 -15.00 56.32 -18.45
CA ILE A 22 -15.08 55.22 -19.42
C ILE A 22 -13.78 54.41 -19.45
N GLN A 23 -12.63 55.10 -19.51
CA GLN A 23 -11.33 54.43 -19.52
C GLN A 23 -11.10 53.57 -18.25
N ALA A 24 -11.46 54.07 -17.06
CA ALA A 24 -11.37 53.34 -15.81
C ALA A 24 -12.29 52.11 -15.78
N LEU A 25 -13.49 52.22 -16.39
CA LEU A 25 -14.42 51.10 -16.55
C LEU A 25 -13.88 50.04 -17.51
N GLU A 26 -13.28 50.45 -18.63
CA GLU A 26 -12.66 49.55 -19.60
C GLU A 26 -11.48 48.76 -18.97
N GLU A 27 -10.62 49.44 -18.20
CA GLU A 27 -9.51 48.82 -17.47
C GLU A 27 -10.04 47.82 -16.41
N THR A 28 -11.09 48.18 -15.68
CA THR A 28 -11.72 47.31 -14.69
C THR A 28 -12.33 46.08 -15.36
N LEU A 29 -13.04 46.26 -16.47
CA LEU A 29 -13.62 45.16 -17.24
C LEU A 29 -12.53 44.22 -17.80
N ALA A 30 -11.42 44.79 -18.29
CA ALA A 30 -10.28 43.99 -18.77
C ALA A 30 -9.67 43.16 -17.64
N ARG A 31 -9.54 43.70 -16.43
CA ARG A 31 -9.08 42.97 -15.24
C ARG A 31 -10.04 41.85 -14.85
N PHE A 32 -11.36 42.11 -14.87
CA PHE A 32 -12.36 41.09 -14.59
C PHE A 32 -12.31 39.93 -15.62
N LYS A 33 -12.22 40.28 -16.91
CA LYS A 33 -12.08 39.27 -17.98
C LYS A 33 -10.81 38.44 -17.84
N ALA A 34 -9.68 39.04 -17.47
CA ALA A 34 -8.43 38.34 -17.24
C ALA A 34 -8.52 37.40 -16.00
N LEU A 35 -9.16 37.84 -14.91
CA LEU A 35 -9.41 37.02 -13.72
C LEU A 35 -10.33 35.84 -14.04
N ASP A 36 -11.40 36.09 -14.80
CA ASP A 36 -12.35 35.04 -15.22
C ASP A 36 -11.69 34.02 -16.14
N SER A 37 -10.88 34.46 -17.11
CA SER A 37 -10.09 33.56 -17.96
C SER A 37 -9.12 32.70 -17.15
N ASN A 38 -8.37 33.31 -16.23
CA ASN A 38 -7.44 32.56 -15.35
C ASN A 38 -8.17 31.57 -14.44
N PHE A 39 -9.38 31.94 -13.97
CA PHE A 39 -10.21 31.05 -13.15
C PHE A 39 -10.68 29.83 -13.95
N HIS A 40 -11.17 30.02 -15.16
CA HIS A 40 -11.58 28.92 -16.05
C HIS A 40 -10.40 28.03 -16.43
N GLU A 41 -9.22 28.58 -16.70
CA GLU A 41 -8.02 27.83 -17.00
C GLU A 41 -7.58 26.98 -15.79
N MET A 42 -7.61 27.56 -14.60
CA MET A 42 -7.31 26.83 -13.35
C MET A 42 -8.32 25.73 -13.07
N GLN A 43 -9.62 25.98 -13.27
CA GLN A 43 -10.66 24.95 -13.15
C GLN A 43 -10.41 23.79 -14.10
N TYR A 44 -10.08 24.08 -15.38
CA TYR A 44 -9.78 23.06 -16.36
C TYR A 44 -8.55 22.23 -15.98
N LEU A 45 -7.48 22.88 -15.50
CA LEU A 45 -6.27 22.18 -15.04
C LEU A 45 -6.57 21.25 -13.86
N ILE A 46 -7.28 21.74 -12.85
CA ILE A 46 -7.68 20.95 -11.69
C ILE A 46 -8.53 19.75 -12.12
N TYR A 47 -9.55 19.98 -12.93
CA TYR A 47 -10.41 18.92 -13.45
C TYR A 47 -9.62 17.89 -14.24
N SER A 48 -8.77 18.34 -15.17
CA SER A 48 -7.93 17.46 -15.99
C SER A 48 -6.97 16.61 -15.14
N TYR A 49 -6.44 17.19 -14.06
CA TYR A 49 -5.57 16.46 -13.13
C TYR A 49 -6.34 15.40 -12.35
N VAL A 50 -7.47 15.79 -11.77
CA VAL A 50 -8.32 14.92 -10.96
C VAL A 50 -8.87 13.73 -11.76
N GLU A 51 -9.15 13.93 -13.06
CA GLU A 51 -9.59 12.84 -13.94
C GLU A 51 -8.45 11.89 -14.39
N LYS A 52 -7.20 12.30 -14.24
CA LYS A 52 -6.03 11.51 -14.66
C LYS A 52 -5.31 10.77 -13.53
N ILE A 53 -5.57 11.13 -12.28
CA ILE A 53 -5.01 10.40 -11.14
C ILE A 53 -5.59 8.98 -11.08
N LYS A 54 -4.81 8.06 -10.54
CA LYS A 54 -5.23 6.64 -10.39
C LYS A 54 -6.02 6.38 -9.12
N GLU A 55 -5.98 7.33 -8.22
CA GLU A 55 -6.71 7.31 -6.96
C GLU A 55 -8.18 7.61 -7.20
N GLY A 56 -9.05 6.82 -6.60
CA GLY A 56 -10.47 7.14 -6.56
C GLY A 56 -10.71 8.37 -5.70
N LEU A 57 -11.47 9.32 -6.22
CA LEU A 57 -11.90 10.52 -5.51
C LEU A 57 -13.41 10.63 -5.58
N VAL A 58 -14.05 10.81 -4.42
CA VAL A 58 -15.50 10.98 -4.32
C VAL A 58 -15.83 12.15 -3.40
N LEU A 59 -16.90 12.85 -3.72
CA LEU A 59 -17.54 13.85 -2.85
C LEU A 59 -18.88 13.28 -2.38
N ILE A 60 -19.07 13.24 -1.06
CA ILE A 60 -20.23 12.65 -0.42
C ILE A 60 -20.92 13.73 0.40
N GLN A 61 -22.23 13.90 0.21
CA GLN A 61 -23.05 14.78 1.01
C GLN A 61 -24.34 14.05 1.40
N ASP A 62 -24.76 14.15 2.66
CA ASP A 62 -25.91 13.42 3.22
C ASP A 62 -25.87 11.91 2.91
N GLU A 63 -24.67 11.31 3.06
CA GLU A 63 -24.37 9.91 2.77
C GLU A 63 -24.42 9.54 1.26
N MET A 64 -24.82 10.44 0.38
CA MET A 64 -24.96 10.21 -1.05
C MET A 64 -23.71 10.67 -1.79
N VAL A 65 -23.27 9.90 -2.76
CA VAL A 65 -22.21 10.31 -3.69
C VAL A 65 -22.77 11.38 -4.63
N ILE A 66 -22.22 12.57 -4.57
CA ILE A 66 -22.64 13.68 -5.43
C ILE A 66 -21.66 13.97 -6.57
N TRP A 67 -20.45 13.48 -6.45
CA TRP A 67 -19.43 13.52 -7.51
C TRP A 67 -18.37 12.43 -7.30
N ALA A 68 -17.82 11.92 -8.39
CA ALA A 68 -16.68 10.98 -8.39
C ALA A 68 -15.82 11.22 -9.63
N ASN A 69 -14.50 11.00 -9.53
CA ASN A 69 -13.64 10.96 -10.70
C ASN A 69 -13.72 9.58 -11.40
N ARG A 70 -13.16 9.51 -12.60
CA ARG A 70 -13.15 8.28 -13.39
C ARG A 70 -12.50 7.10 -12.66
N ALA A 71 -11.36 7.32 -12.01
CA ALA A 71 -10.66 6.27 -11.26
C ALA A 71 -11.53 5.69 -10.14
N GLY A 72 -12.30 6.52 -9.42
CA GLY A 72 -13.22 6.05 -8.38
C GLY A 72 -14.32 5.17 -8.94
N CYS A 73 -14.85 5.51 -10.11
CA CYS A 73 -15.84 4.69 -10.81
C CYS A 73 -15.23 3.37 -11.31
N ASP A 74 -14.04 3.42 -11.92
CA ASP A 74 -13.36 2.26 -12.50
C ASP A 74 -12.97 1.23 -11.41
N ILE A 75 -12.47 1.69 -10.25
CA ILE A 75 -12.13 0.82 -9.10
C ILE A 75 -13.35 -0.01 -8.65
N LEU A 76 -14.53 0.60 -8.62
CA LEU A 76 -15.76 -0.06 -8.17
C LEU A 76 -16.56 -0.70 -9.31
N GLY A 77 -16.14 -0.50 -10.58
CA GLY A 77 -16.78 -1.08 -11.76
C GLY A 77 -18.15 -0.47 -12.11
N TYR A 78 -18.38 0.78 -11.74
CA TYR A 78 -19.60 1.53 -12.04
C TYR A 78 -19.34 2.60 -13.11
N GLN A 79 -20.38 2.96 -13.85
CA GLN A 79 -20.39 4.21 -14.62
C GLN A 79 -20.70 5.38 -13.68
N LEU A 80 -20.30 6.59 -14.04
CA LEU A 80 -20.48 7.78 -13.21
C LEU A 80 -21.96 8.00 -12.85
N GLU A 81 -22.84 7.87 -13.82
CA GLU A 81 -24.30 8.04 -13.66
C GLU A 81 -24.92 7.04 -12.70
N GLU A 82 -24.28 5.87 -12.56
CA GLU A 82 -24.74 4.81 -11.65
C GLU A 82 -24.25 5.04 -10.21
N VAL A 83 -23.16 5.77 -10.01
CA VAL A 83 -22.58 6.08 -8.68
C VAL A 83 -23.24 7.32 -8.09
N ILE A 84 -23.52 8.33 -8.91
CA ILE A 84 -24.19 9.55 -8.46
C ILE A 84 -25.54 9.21 -7.84
N ASN A 85 -25.82 9.82 -6.70
CA ASN A 85 -27.01 9.58 -5.86
C ASN A 85 -27.12 8.15 -5.28
N LYS A 86 -26.05 7.33 -5.32
CA LYS A 86 -26.01 6.12 -4.49
C LYS A 86 -25.52 6.47 -3.09
N SER A 87 -26.03 5.74 -2.12
CA SER A 87 -25.47 5.78 -0.77
C SER A 87 -24.04 5.23 -0.78
N ALA A 88 -23.07 6.04 -0.35
CA ALA A 88 -21.68 5.61 -0.20
C ALA A 88 -21.54 4.45 0.80
N ILE A 89 -22.46 4.35 1.77
CA ILE A 89 -22.51 3.26 2.75
C ILE A 89 -22.95 1.95 2.08
N GLU A 90 -23.87 2.01 1.12
CA GLU A 90 -24.36 0.83 0.39
C GLU A 90 -23.31 0.22 -0.53
N LEU A 91 -22.35 0.99 -1.01
CA LEU A 91 -21.22 0.49 -1.80
C LEU A 91 -20.26 -0.37 -0.96
N ALA A 92 -20.22 -0.18 0.36
CA ALA A 92 -19.43 -1.03 1.24
C ALA A 92 -20.03 -2.42 1.38
N HIS A 93 -19.15 -3.40 1.62
CA HIS A 93 -19.59 -4.77 1.95
C HIS A 93 -20.55 -4.75 3.15
N PRO A 94 -21.70 -5.46 3.11
CA PRO A 94 -22.78 -5.37 4.11
C PRO A 94 -22.32 -5.47 5.57
N LYS A 95 -21.37 -6.37 5.84
CA LYS A 95 -20.78 -6.57 7.18
C LYS A 95 -20.16 -5.30 7.77
N TYR A 96 -19.72 -4.36 6.94
CA TYR A 96 -18.97 -3.18 7.38
C TYR A 96 -19.75 -1.87 7.27
N ARG A 97 -20.97 -1.88 6.74
CA ARG A 97 -21.80 -0.68 6.54
C ARG A 97 -22.00 0.15 7.80
N ARG A 98 -22.29 -0.51 8.92
CA ARG A 98 -22.46 0.18 10.21
C ARG A 98 -21.19 0.89 10.67
N GLN A 99 -20.03 0.26 10.47
CA GLN A 99 -18.75 0.85 10.83
C GLN A 99 -18.39 2.03 9.92
N LEU A 100 -18.70 1.93 8.61
CA LEU A 100 -18.49 3.01 7.66
C LEU A 100 -19.39 4.22 7.97
N ALA A 101 -20.65 4.00 8.33
CA ALA A 101 -21.56 5.05 8.75
C ALA A 101 -21.04 5.78 10.02
N ALA A 102 -20.57 5.04 11.02
CA ALA A 102 -19.93 5.62 12.20
C ALA A 102 -18.69 6.45 11.85
N ARG A 103 -17.86 5.96 10.91
CA ARG A 103 -16.70 6.69 10.42
C ARG A 103 -17.09 8.00 9.71
N PHE A 104 -18.13 7.99 8.90
CA PHE A 104 -18.62 9.22 8.26
C PHE A 104 -19.10 10.25 9.28
N ALA A 105 -19.80 9.80 10.33
CA ALA A 105 -20.20 10.70 11.42
C ALA A 105 -18.99 11.34 12.12
N MET A 106 -17.92 10.59 12.38
CA MET A 106 -16.67 11.12 12.94
C MET A 106 -16.04 12.17 12.01
N VAL A 107 -15.95 11.88 10.70
CA VAL A 107 -15.43 12.86 9.72
C VAL A 107 -16.25 14.14 9.73
N GLN A 108 -17.57 14.03 9.75
CA GLN A 108 -18.47 15.19 9.78
C GLN A 108 -18.34 16.00 11.08
N ALA A 109 -18.10 15.34 12.21
CA ALA A 109 -17.81 16.00 13.48
C ALA A 109 -16.44 16.70 13.51
N GLY A 110 -15.54 16.34 12.60
CA GLY A 110 -14.16 16.86 12.54
C GLY A 110 -13.19 16.08 13.43
N ASP A 111 -13.57 14.88 13.86
CA ASP A 111 -12.74 14.02 14.68
C ASP A 111 -11.56 13.45 13.89
N GLU A 112 -10.46 13.16 14.57
CA GLU A 112 -9.34 12.42 13.98
C GLU A 112 -9.75 10.98 13.69
N ILE A 113 -9.45 10.53 12.47
CA ILE A 113 -9.78 9.18 12.02
C ILE A 113 -8.51 8.35 11.99
N PRO A 114 -8.52 7.13 12.56
CA PRO A 114 -7.39 6.23 12.46
C PRO A 114 -6.99 5.99 11.00
N ALA A 115 -5.72 6.25 10.68
CA ALA A 115 -5.16 5.97 9.37
C ALA A 115 -4.97 4.45 9.15
N GLY A 116 -4.91 4.02 7.89
CA GLY A 116 -4.49 2.67 7.55
C GLY A 116 -5.58 1.59 7.59
N VAL A 117 -6.80 1.89 7.98
CA VAL A 117 -7.90 0.92 7.96
C VAL A 117 -8.30 0.61 6.51
N LEU A 118 -8.30 -0.69 6.16
CA LEU A 118 -8.77 -1.17 4.87
C LEU A 118 -10.27 -1.45 4.92
N TRP A 119 -10.95 -1.01 3.87
CA TRP A 119 -12.39 -1.20 3.76
C TRP A 119 -12.73 -2.07 2.56
N PRO A 120 -13.47 -3.17 2.76
CA PRO A 120 -13.98 -3.98 1.64
C PRO A 120 -15.23 -3.31 1.06
N PHE A 121 -15.16 -2.98 -0.22
CA PHE A 121 -16.26 -2.51 -1.04
C PHE A 121 -16.70 -3.60 -2.02
N LEU A 122 -17.95 -3.57 -2.41
CA LEU A 122 -18.47 -4.45 -3.45
C LEU A 122 -18.52 -3.69 -4.78
N THR A 123 -17.87 -4.28 -5.79
CA THR A 123 -18.01 -3.80 -7.16
C THR A 123 -19.43 -4.08 -7.69
N LYS A 124 -19.76 -3.52 -8.84
CA LYS A 124 -21.00 -3.82 -9.57
C LYS A 124 -21.16 -5.31 -9.85
N THR A 125 -20.08 -6.03 -10.10
CA THR A 125 -20.04 -7.49 -10.30
C THR A 125 -20.01 -8.30 -9.01
N ARG A 126 -20.14 -7.64 -7.85
CA ARG A 126 -20.04 -8.22 -6.50
C ARG A 126 -18.68 -8.80 -6.14
N GLU A 127 -17.64 -8.40 -6.84
CA GLU A 127 -16.25 -8.67 -6.43
C GLU A 127 -15.89 -7.77 -5.24
N ILE A 128 -15.08 -8.29 -4.32
CA ILE A 128 -14.60 -7.50 -3.18
C ILE A 128 -13.32 -6.78 -3.58
N LYS A 129 -13.35 -5.45 -3.49
CA LYS A 129 -12.19 -4.58 -3.59
C LYS A 129 -11.84 -4.03 -2.23
N TYR A 130 -10.56 -4.12 -1.85
CA TYR A 130 -10.07 -3.52 -0.63
C TYR A 130 -9.52 -2.14 -0.93
N VAL A 131 -10.14 -1.13 -0.32
CA VAL A 131 -9.69 0.25 -0.51
C VAL A 131 -9.12 0.81 0.80
N ARG A 132 -8.16 1.71 0.66
CA ARG A 132 -7.62 2.50 1.77
C ARG A 132 -8.07 3.94 1.60
N PRO A 133 -9.08 4.40 2.37
CA PRO A 133 -9.61 5.75 2.25
C PRO A 133 -8.86 6.74 3.12
N PHE A 134 -8.79 7.98 2.62
CA PHE A 134 -8.42 9.20 3.33
C PHE A 134 -9.58 10.18 3.15
N SER A 135 -10.27 10.53 4.22
CA SER A 135 -11.49 11.31 4.15
C SER A 135 -11.36 12.59 4.96
N TYR A 136 -11.83 13.69 4.42
CA TYR A 136 -11.78 15.02 5.02
C TYR A 136 -13.14 15.67 4.95
N ARG A 137 -13.49 16.40 6.02
CA ARG A 137 -14.65 17.29 6.00
C ARG A 137 -14.35 18.52 5.13
N VAL A 138 -15.25 18.82 4.22
CA VAL A 138 -15.21 20.00 3.37
C VAL A 138 -16.55 20.73 3.40
N MET A 139 -16.59 21.99 2.93
CA MET A 139 -17.84 22.70 2.70
C MET A 139 -18.14 22.68 1.19
N TYR A 140 -19.32 22.19 0.83
CA TYR A 140 -19.80 22.19 -0.54
C TYR A 140 -21.18 22.83 -0.60
N MET A 141 -21.32 23.86 -1.44
CA MET A 141 -22.56 24.67 -1.55
C MET A 141 -23.12 25.11 -0.18
N GLY A 142 -22.24 25.59 0.72
CA GLY A 142 -22.62 26.08 2.04
C GLY A 142 -23.00 25.00 3.07
N ARG A 143 -22.89 23.71 2.74
CA ARG A 143 -23.23 22.57 3.61
C ARG A 143 -22.02 21.65 3.81
N PRO A 144 -21.93 20.96 4.96
CA PRO A 144 -20.87 19.96 5.17
C PRO A 144 -20.94 18.82 4.15
N ALA A 145 -19.79 18.40 3.68
CA ALA A 145 -19.61 17.24 2.81
C ALA A 145 -18.32 16.50 3.19
N ILE A 146 -18.13 15.30 2.68
CA ILE A 146 -16.92 14.49 2.85
C ILE A 146 -16.25 14.36 1.51
N MET A 147 -15.00 14.80 1.41
CA MET A 147 -14.11 14.48 0.30
C MET A 147 -13.29 13.25 0.69
N SER A 148 -13.37 12.19 -0.09
CA SER A 148 -12.63 10.96 0.19
C SER A 148 -11.76 10.56 -1.00
N PHE A 149 -10.47 10.42 -0.75
CA PHE A 149 -9.51 9.78 -1.64
C PHE A 149 -9.38 8.32 -1.24
N PHE A 150 -9.26 7.41 -2.20
CA PHE A 150 -9.04 6.01 -1.87
C PHE A 150 -8.19 5.30 -2.91
N TYR A 151 -7.39 4.36 -2.42
CA TYR A 151 -6.50 3.51 -3.20
C TYR A 151 -7.06 2.09 -3.23
N ASP A 152 -7.11 1.48 -4.41
CA ASP A 152 -7.30 0.04 -4.52
C ASP A 152 -6.00 -0.66 -4.09
N VAL A 153 -6.08 -1.40 -3.00
CA VAL A 153 -4.95 -2.19 -2.45
C VAL A 153 -5.27 -3.69 -2.48
N THR A 154 -6.19 -4.09 -3.34
CA THR A 154 -6.66 -5.49 -3.42
C THR A 154 -5.53 -6.44 -3.80
N GLU A 155 -4.74 -6.08 -4.81
CA GLU A 155 -3.61 -6.92 -5.25
C GLU A 155 -2.49 -6.97 -4.20
N ASP A 156 -2.17 -5.84 -3.57
CA ASP A 156 -1.17 -5.80 -2.49
C ASP A 156 -1.59 -6.71 -1.32
N LYS A 157 -2.89 -6.65 -0.95
CA LYS A 157 -3.45 -7.48 0.11
C LYS A 157 -3.41 -8.97 -0.26
N LYS A 158 -3.82 -9.32 -1.48
CA LYS A 158 -3.76 -10.72 -1.96
C LYS A 158 -2.34 -11.25 -1.94
N LEU A 159 -1.38 -10.46 -2.42
CA LEU A 159 0.03 -10.84 -2.42
C LEU A 159 0.56 -11.04 -1.00
N GLN A 160 0.20 -10.15 -0.09
CA GLN A 160 0.58 -10.27 1.32
C GLN A 160 -0.02 -11.53 1.98
N GLU A 161 -1.29 -11.82 1.71
CA GLU A 161 -1.96 -13.04 2.20
C GLU A 161 -1.32 -14.31 1.61
N GLU A 162 -0.97 -14.29 0.31
CA GLU A 162 -0.28 -15.41 -0.32
C GLU A 162 1.12 -15.64 0.28
N LEU A 163 1.89 -14.58 0.52
CA LEU A 163 3.19 -14.68 1.19
C LEU A 163 3.06 -15.21 2.62
N SER A 164 2.05 -14.75 3.38
CA SER A 164 1.77 -15.24 4.72
C SER A 164 1.43 -16.73 4.71
N MET A 165 0.53 -17.14 3.80
CA MET A 165 0.15 -18.53 3.63
C MET A 165 1.34 -19.42 3.27
N ARG A 166 2.22 -18.97 2.37
CA ARG A 166 3.45 -19.71 2.01
C ARG A 166 4.39 -19.88 3.20
N SER A 167 4.52 -18.84 4.04
CA SER A 167 5.31 -18.91 5.26
C SER A 167 4.71 -19.90 6.26
N GLU A 168 3.39 -19.84 6.47
CA GLU A 168 2.67 -20.79 7.35
C GLU A 168 2.81 -22.24 6.86
N MET A 169 2.74 -22.46 5.53
CA MET A 169 2.97 -23.79 4.95
C MET A 169 4.36 -24.33 5.26
N LEU A 170 5.41 -23.48 5.18
CA LEU A 170 6.76 -23.89 5.56
C LEU A 170 6.88 -24.21 7.05
N ASP A 171 6.11 -23.53 7.90
CA ASP A 171 6.09 -23.76 9.35
C ASP A 171 5.34 -25.04 9.75
N LEU A 172 4.43 -25.55 8.89
CA LEU A 172 3.75 -26.83 9.08
C LEU A 172 4.60 -28.03 8.64
N VAL A 173 5.67 -27.80 7.87
CA VAL A 173 6.59 -28.89 7.49
C VAL A 173 7.38 -29.33 8.72
N SER A 174 7.29 -30.61 9.06
CA SER A 174 7.99 -31.18 10.20
C SER A 174 9.51 -31.26 10.01
N ASP A 175 9.98 -31.26 8.75
CA ASP A 175 11.40 -31.24 8.44
C ASP A 175 11.97 -29.82 8.67
N SER A 176 13.15 -29.75 9.25
CA SER A 176 13.88 -28.51 9.47
C SER A 176 14.38 -27.93 8.15
N VAL A 177 13.94 -26.71 7.79
CA VAL A 177 14.30 -26.02 6.55
C VAL A 177 15.21 -24.83 6.85
N PHE A 178 16.36 -24.78 6.16
CA PHE A 178 17.35 -23.72 6.27
C PHE A 178 17.54 -23.03 4.92
N LEU A 179 17.65 -21.71 4.90
CA LEU A 179 18.21 -20.93 3.81
C LEU A 179 19.53 -20.34 4.27
N ILE A 180 20.61 -20.60 3.51
CA ILE A 180 21.98 -20.30 3.91
C ILE A 180 22.65 -19.56 2.75
N ASP A 181 23.49 -18.57 3.04
CA ASP A 181 24.32 -17.95 2.00
C ASP A 181 25.49 -18.86 1.58
N MET A 182 26.20 -18.50 0.52
CA MET A 182 27.30 -19.30 -0.02
C MET A 182 28.55 -19.34 0.86
N VAL A 183 28.57 -18.60 1.98
CA VAL A 183 29.65 -18.64 2.99
C VAL A 183 29.23 -19.36 4.28
N GLY A 184 27.96 -19.81 4.35
CA GLY A 184 27.46 -20.64 5.45
C GLY A 184 26.63 -19.89 6.50
N ASN A 185 26.37 -18.60 6.35
CA ASN A 185 25.52 -17.87 7.30
C ASN A 185 24.06 -18.22 7.07
N ILE A 186 23.33 -18.43 8.14
CA ILE A 186 21.91 -18.75 8.12
C ILE A 186 21.10 -17.45 7.87
N LYS A 187 20.25 -17.43 6.85
CA LYS A 187 19.42 -16.30 6.46
C LYS A 187 17.95 -16.49 6.82
N TYR A 188 17.49 -17.72 6.86
CA TYR A 188 16.12 -18.06 7.22
C TYR A 188 16.07 -19.49 7.74
N VAL A 189 15.17 -19.73 8.68
CA VAL A 189 14.80 -21.06 9.16
C VAL A 189 13.29 -21.12 9.39
N ASN A 190 12.68 -22.30 9.20
CA ASN A 190 11.29 -22.53 9.57
C ASN A 190 11.17 -22.83 11.08
N LYS A 191 9.94 -22.87 11.58
CA LYS A 191 9.64 -23.14 12.99
C LYS A 191 10.20 -24.49 13.49
N ALA A 192 10.25 -25.51 12.62
CA ALA A 192 10.78 -26.83 12.96
C ALA A 192 12.26 -26.79 13.38
N VAL A 193 13.06 -25.91 12.76
CA VAL A 193 14.48 -25.70 13.17
C VAL A 193 14.54 -25.15 14.59
N CYS A 194 13.75 -24.12 14.90
CA CYS A 194 13.75 -23.52 16.24
C CYS A 194 13.33 -24.55 17.31
N GLN A 195 12.32 -25.35 17.00
CA GLN A 195 11.84 -26.41 17.90
C GLN A 195 12.86 -27.51 18.09
N SER A 196 13.51 -27.98 17.02
CA SER A 196 14.46 -29.10 17.08
C SER A 196 15.81 -28.71 17.70
N LEU A 197 16.29 -27.49 17.42
CA LEU A 197 17.60 -27.04 17.92
C LEU A 197 17.52 -26.21 19.22
N GLY A 198 16.33 -25.69 19.60
CA GLY A 198 16.12 -24.91 20.83
C GLY A 198 16.58 -23.48 20.78
N TYR A 199 16.89 -22.92 19.61
CA TYR A 199 17.19 -21.52 19.40
C TYR A 199 15.94 -20.74 18.99
N THR A 200 15.90 -19.44 19.29
CA THR A 200 14.93 -18.52 18.66
C THR A 200 15.34 -18.26 17.22
N GLN A 201 14.41 -17.77 16.42
CA GLN A 201 14.70 -17.42 15.02
C GLN A 201 15.77 -16.31 14.92
N ASP A 202 15.70 -15.30 15.79
CA ASP A 202 16.68 -14.21 15.82
C ASP A 202 18.08 -14.70 16.22
N GLU A 203 18.19 -15.63 17.18
CA GLU A 203 19.46 -16.20 17.56
C GLU A 203 20.09 -16.98 16.40
N ILE A 204 19.34 -17.88 15.79
CA ILE A 204 19.90 -18.80 14.78
C ILE A 204 20.19 -18.11 13.45
N THR A 205 19.47 -17.05 13.07
CA THR A 205 19.77 -16.29 11.86
C THR A 205 21.03 -15.41 11.97
N ASN A 206 21.55 -15.21 13.19
CA ASN A 206 22.83 -14.59 13.43
C ASN A 206 24.01 -15.59 13.53
N MET A 207 23.75 -16.88 13.28
CA MET A 207 24.72 -17.97 13.34
C MET A 207 25.10 -18.47 11.93
N SER A 208 26.18 -19.24 11.90
CA SER A 208 26.56 -20.05 10.75
C SER A 208 26.14 -21.50 10.94
N VAL A 209 25.94 -22.24 9.86
CA VAL A 209 25.73 -23.70 9.93
C VAL A 209 26.92 -24.43 10.57
N ILE A 210 28.09 -23.79 10.63
CA ILE A 210 29.27 -24.34 11.31
C ILE A 210 29.06 -24.35 12.83
N ASP A 211 28.35 -23.36 13.38
CA ASP A 211 28.14 -23.18 14.82
C ASP A 211 27.22 -24.25 15.42
N ILE A 212 26.30 -24.79 14.60
CA ILE A 212 25.41 -25.89 15.00
C ILE A 212 26.00 -27.30 14.77
N ASN A 213 27.29 -27.39 14.37
CA ASN A 213 27.99 -28.64 14.25
C ASN A 213 28.94 -28.83 15.44
N PRO A 214 29.17 -30.11 15.91
CA PRO A 214 30.18 -30.39 16.92
C PRO A 214 31.58 -29.96 16.44
N ASP A 215 32.48 -29.62 17.37
CA ASP A 215 33.80 -29.08 17.02
C ASP A 215 34.60 -30.00 16.11
N GLU A 216 34.52 -31.30 16.31
CA GLU A 216 35.17 -32.32 15.48
C GLU A 216 34.64 -32.36 14.02
N LEU A 217 33.44 -31.83 13.77
CA LEU A 217 32.82 -31.81 12.44
C LEU A 217 32.82 -30.43 11.75
N LYS A 218 33.20 -29.37 12.45
CA LYS A 218 33.20 -27.97 11.90
C LYS A 218 33.99 -27.88 10.61
N ARG A 219 35.20 -28.43 10.54
CA ARG A 219 36.04 -28.46 9.34
C ARG A 219 35.36 -29.18 8.17
N LYS A 220 34.61 -30.25 8.43
CA LYS A 220 33.84 -30.97 7.40
C LYS A 220 32.68 -30.13 6.91
N ALA A 221 32.00 -29.37 7.78
CA ALA A 221 30.92 -28.47 7.43
C ALA A 221 31.43 -27.33 6.54
N GLU A 222 32.56 -26.70 6.86
CA GLU A 222 33.22 -25.70 6.02
C GLU A 222 33.54 -26.21 4.61
N ILE A 223 34.12 -27.42 4.51
CA ILE A 223 34.44 -28.03 3.22
C ILE A 223 33.15 -28.24 2.43
N ARG A 224 32.06 -28.73 3.05
CA ARG A 224 30.78 -28.96 2.38
C ARG A 224 30.16 -27.69 1.84
N VAL A 225 30.16 -26.60 2.62
CA VAL A 225 29.67 -25.28 2.14
C VAL A 225 30.44 -24.85 0.88
N LYS A 226 31.75 -25.04 0.85
CA LYS A 226 32.57 -24.71 -0.33
C LYS A 226 32.32 -25.64 -1.53
N THR A 227 32.12 -26.92 -1.29
CA THR A 227 31.94 -27.93 -2.36
C THR A 227 30.55 -27.86 -2.98
N VAL A 228 29.51 -27.49 -2.22
CA VAL A 228 28.13 -27.39 -2.71
C VAL A 228 27.98 -26.39 -3.86
N SER A 229 28.87 -25.39 -3.90
CA SER A 229 28.86 -24.39 -4.99
C SER A 229 29.13 -25.02 -6.38
N SER A 230 29.87 -26.13 -6.43
CA SER A 230 30.19 -26.88 -7.66
C SER A 230 29.20 -28.00 -7.96
N GLU A 231 28.72 -28.70 -6.92
CA GLU A 231 27.86 -29.89 -7.06
C GLU A 231 26.38 -29.54 -7.22
N LYS A 232 25.96 -28.30 -6.84
CA LYS A 232 24.61 -27.76 -6.89
C LYS A 232 23.57 -28.45 -6.00
N GLU A 233 23.76 -29.70 -5.63
CA GLU A 233 22.90 -30.46 -4.68
C GLU A 233 23.73 -31.52 -3.97
N GLY A 234 23.24 -31.97 -2.82
CA GLY A 234 23.91 -33.04 -2.04
C GLY A 234 23.03 -33.63 -0.94
N ARG A 235 23.40 -34.82 -0.52
CA ARG A 235 22.80 -35.50 0.64
C ARG A 235 23.89 -36.11 1.49
N PHE A 236 23.80 -35.95 2.81
CA PHE A 236 24.75 -36.50 3.75
C PHE A 236 24.15 -36.61 5.15
N LYS A 237 24.72 -37.53 5.96
CA LYS A 237 24.42 -37.62 7.37
C LYS A 237 25.46 -36.85 8.18
N THR A 238 25.03 -36.17 9.25
CA THR A 238 25.90 -35.44 10.16
C THR A 238 25.27 -35.39 11.55
N VAL A 239 25.85 -34.63 12.46
CA VAL A 239 25.31 -34.38 13.80
C VAL A 239 25.17 -32.87 13.96
N HIS A 240 24.01 -32.39 14.39
CA HIS A 240 23.83 -31.06 14.86
C HIS A 240 23.89 -30.99 16.40
N VAL A 241 24.22 -29.85 16.95
CA VAL A 241 24.25 -29.58 18.40
C VAL A 241 23.12 -28.63 18.72
N ARG A 242 22.24 -29.04 19.64
CA ARG A 242 21.17 -28.18 20.15
C ARG A 242 21.73 -27.13 21.11
N LYS A 243 20.99 -26.09 21.37
CA LYS A 243 21.35 -25.01 22.31
C LYS A 243 21.70 -25.53 23.71
N ASN A 244 21.08 -26.62 24.16
CA ASN A 244 21.37 -27.28 25.42
C ASN A 244 22.60 -28.20 25.39
N GLY A 245 23.33 -28.25 24.30
CA GLY A 245 24.52 -29.08 24.10
C GLY A 245 24.25 -30.54 23.68
N SER A 246 22.99 -30.98 23.62
CA SER A 246 22.69 -32.34 23.20
C SER A 246 22.94 -32.54 21.70
N ARG A 247 23.32 -33.74 21.30
CA ARG A 247 23.64 -34.11 19.92
C ARG A 247 22.43 -34.71 19.22
N MET A 248 22.19 -34.28 17.98
CA MET A 248 21.09 -34.66 17.13
C MET A 248 21.61 -35.21 15.81
N PRO A 249 21.64 -36.55 15.62
CA PRO A 249 21.96 -37.13 14.31
C PRO A 249 20.94 -36.73 13.27
N VAL A 250 21.41 -36.30 12.09
CA VAL A 250 20.54 -35.76 11.04
C VAL A 250 20.92 -36.26 9.65
N ASP A 251 19.90 -36.43 8.80
CA ASP A 251 20.01 -36.60 7.35
C ASP A 251 19.77 -35.26 6.70
N VAL A 252 20.73 -34.73 6.00
CA VAL A 252 20.71 -33.39 5.39
C VAL A 252 20.65 -33.52 3.87
N ARG A 253 19.69 -32.85 3.27
CA ARG A 253 19.61 -32.63 1.81
C ARG A 253 19.82 -31.16 1.53
N ILE A 254 20.68 -30.83 0.58
CA ILE A 254 21.00 -29.47 0.20
C ILE A 254 20.82 -29.28 -1.31
N LYS A 255 20.40 -28.07 -1.70
CA LYS A 255 20.31 -27.67 -3.10
C LYS A 255 20.66 -26.18 -3.23
N VAL A 256 21.48 -25.83 -4.24
CA VAL A 256 21.74 -24.45 -4.57
C VAL A 256 20.57 -23.89 -5.35
N ILE A 257 20.04 -22.74 -4.90
CA ILE A 257 18.99 -22.00 -5.56
C ILE A 257 19.51 -20.60 -5.92
N LYS A 258 18.96 -19.98 -7.00
CA LYS A 258 19.25 -18.62 -7.40
C LYS A 258 18.05 -17.73 -7.13
N ARG A 259 18.31 -16.52 -6.62
CA ARG A 259 17.30 -15.47 -6.46
C ARG A 259 17.91 -14.15 -6.97
N GLY A 260 17.50 -13.72 -8.16
CA GLY A 260 18.20 -12.66 -8.89
C GLY A 260 19.64 -13.08 -9.16
N ASP A 261 20.60 -12.21 -8.85
CA ASP A 261 22.03 -12.47 -9.01
C ASP A 261 22.67 -13.19 -7.83
N GLN A 262 21.93 -13.46 -6.77
CA GLN A 262 22.41 -14.10 -5.55
C GLN A 262 22.14 -15.61 -5.57
N GLN A 263 23.07 -16.39 -5.02
CA GLN A 263 22.92 -17.81 -4.81
C GLN A 263 22.77 -18.10 -3.32
N PHE A 264 21.94 -19.08 -3.00
CA PHE A 264 21.69 -19.57 -1.66
C PHE A 264 21.71 -21.09 -1.65
N ILE A 265 21.95 -21.66 -0.48
CA ILE A 265 21.83 -23.09 -0.24
C ILE A 265 20.51 -23.30 0.53
N LEU A 266 19.60 -24.04 -0.07
CA LEU A 266 18.41 -24.55 0.61
C LEU A 266 18.76 -25.91 1.25
N GLY A 267 18.67 -26.01 2.57
CA GLY A 267 18.89 -27.23 3.34
C GLY A 267 17.58 -27.76 3.91
N VAL A 268 17.32 -29.05 3.71
CA VAL A 268 16.24 -29.79 4.40
C VAL A 268 16.89 -30.83 5.29
N VAL A 269 16.57 -30.76 6.57
CA VAL A 269 17.22 -31.53 7.62
C VAL A 269 16.19 -32.37 8.39
N ARG A 270 16.41 -33.65 8.47
CA ARG A 270 15.55 -34.57 9.22
C ARG A 270 16.35 -35.24 10.33
N GLU A 271 15.81 -35.27 11.55
CA GLU A 271 16.40 -36.01 12.66
C GLU A 271 16.34 -37.50 12.38
N ILE A 272 17.45 -38.20 12.60
CA ILE A 272 17.53 -39.66 12.53
C ILE A 272 17.20 -40.20 13.91
N ILE A 273 15.99 -40.73 14.09
CA ILE A 273 15.61 -41.44 15.29
C ILE A 273 16.20 -42.87 15.17
N PRO A 274 17.04 -43.32 16.12
CA PRO A 274 17.50 -44.71 16.09
C PRO A 274 16.29 -45.65 16.15
N GLU A 275 16.22 -46.62 15.23
CA GLU A 275 15.20 -47.69 15.30
C GLU A 275 15.34 -48.42 16.63
N GLY A 276 14.42 -48.22 17.59
CA GLY A 276 14.45 -48.91 18.87
C GLY A 276 13.61 -48.29 19.99
N ILE A 277 13.02 -47.14 19.83
CA ILE A 277 12.08 -46.56 20.81
C ILE A 277 10.75 -46.27 20.12
N GLN A 278 9.94 -47.30 19.87
CA GLN A 278 8.51 -47.13 19.78
C GLN A 278 8.03 -47.03 21.24
N GLU A 279 7.73 -45.83 21.69
CA GLU A 279 6.89 -45.66 22.86
C GLU A 279 5.51 -46.21 22.52
N ILE A 280 5.13 -47.24 23.28
CA ILE A 280 3.81 -47.89 23.29
C ILE A 280 2.81 -46.93 23.96
#